data_18878b365c8c0faf1124bbda89c1a087
#
_entry.id   18878b365c8c0faf1124bbda89c1a087
#
_cell.length_a   1.000
_cell.length_b   1.000
_cell.length_c   1.000
_cell.angle_alpha   90.00
_cell.angle_beta   90.00
_cell.angle_gamma   90.00
#
_symmetry.space_group_name_H-M   'P 1'
#
loop_
_entity.id
_entity.type
_entity.pdbx_description
1 polymer ?
#
loop_
_entity_poly.entity_id
_entity_poly.type
_entity_poly.pdbx_seq_one_letter_code
_entity_poly.pdbx_strand_id
1 'polypeptide(L)'
;MPLFYNDDQTMLQETASQFMAEEGSIKNQLRHWRDRECKDGFGHALWKQMAEMGFTGLLVSEADGGLGMGHAEAGIVLEEIGRNLTPSPFLTSSVLAATALKHGSDDLKGRYLPGLIAGDSVFAVAIDETAKHRPSRITTRAEKSGNGFRLNGAKSFVIHGGSADMVVIAARTSG
;
A
#
# COMPACT_ATOMS: atom_id res chain seq x y z
N MET A 1 20.73 12.34 -7.07
CA MET A 1 19.37 12.77 -6.70
C MET A 1 19.50 14.23 -6.27
N PRO A 2 18.77 15.20 -6.86
CA PRO A 2 18.84 16.58 -6.42
C PRO A 2 18.34 16.68 -4.98
N LEU A 3 18.93 17.62 -4.22
CA LEU A 3 18.55 17.87 -2.81
C LEU A 3 17.26 18.68 -2.67
N PHE A 4 16.72 19.16 -3.81
CA PHE A 4 15.54 20.01 -3.84
C PHE A 4 14.49 19.37 -4.75
N TYR A 5 13.24 19.57 -4.42
CA TYR A 5 12.11 19.18 -5.25
C TYR A 5 12.10 20.00 -6.54
N ASN A 6 11.69 19.39 -7.64
CA ASN A 6 11.31 20.09 -8.85
C ASN A 6 9.91 20.70 -8.69
N ASP A 7 9.45 21.45 -9.70
CA ASP A 7 8.18 22.15 -9.63
C ASP A 7 6.98 21.20 -9.45
N ASP A 8 6.97 20.04 -10.12
CA ASP A 8 5.91 19.04 -10.01
C ASP A 8 5.91 18.39 -8.60
N GLN A 9 7.09 18.07 -8.07
CA GLN A 9 7.24 17.53 -6.71
C GLN A 9 6.84 18.54 -5.65
N THR A 10 7.13 19.83 -5.86
CA THR A 10 6.70 20.91 -4.96
C THR A 10 5.18 21.05 -4.96
N MET A 11 4.55 21.02 -6.14
CA MET A 11 3.09 21.05 -6.27
C MET A 11 2.43 19.82 -5.63
N LEU A 12 3.01 18.63 -5.80
CA LEU A 12 2.55 17.41 -5.13
C LEU A 12 2.64 17.55 -3.61
N GLN A 13 3.75 18.09 -3.11
CA GLN A 13 3.98 18.30 -1.67
C GLN A 13 2.97 19.27 -1.08
N GLU A 14 2.72 20.42 -1.73
CA GLU A 14 1.72 21.39 -1.30
C GLU A 14 0.31 20.78 -1.27
N THR A 15 -0.05 20.05 -2.32
CA THR A 15 -1.34 19.35 -2.43
C THR A 15 -1.51 18.29 -1.34
N ALA A 16 -0.51 17.45 -1.13
CA ALA A 16 -0.54 16.42 -0.09
C ALA A 16 -0.59 17.03 1.32
N SER A 17 0.18 18.09 1.55
CA SER A 17 0.23 18.81 2.83
C SER A 17 -1.13 19.39 3.19
N GLN A 18 -1.75 20.11 2.24
CA GLN A 18 -3.09 20.69 2.45
C GLN A 18 -4.12 19.58 2.71
N PHE A 19 -4.18 18.57 1.86
CA PHE A 19 -5.13 17.46 2.00
C PHE A 19 -4.99 16.75 3.35
N MET A 20 -3.76 16.41 3.75
CA MET A 20 -3.54 15.71 5.03
C MET A 20 -3.81 16.60 6.25
N ALA A 21 -3.59 17.90 6.17
CA ALA A 21 -3.92 18.82 7.25
C ALA A 21 -5.44 18.95 7.46
N GLU A 22 -6.20 18.99 6.37
CA GLU A 22 -7.66 19.15 6.40
C GLU A 22 -8.37 17.85 6.74
N GLU A 23 -8.13 16.78 5.97
CA GLU A 23 -8.87 15.52 6.02
C GLU A 23 -8.16 14.45 6.86
N GLY A 24 -6.82 14.44 6.82
CA GLY A 24 -5.96 13.42 7.45
C GLY A 24 -5.59 13.70 8.90
N SER A 25 -6.06 14.79 9.51
CA SER A 25 -5.59 15.26 10.82
C SER A 25 -5.75 14.22 11.95
N ILE A 26 -4.88 14.30 12.97
CA ILE A 26 -4.90 13.43 14.17
C ILE A 26 -6.30 13.36 14.80
N LYS A 27 -7.00 14.49 14.87
CA LYS A 27 -8.34 14.57 15.47
C LYS A 27 -9.37 13.83 14.62
N ASN A 28 -9.35 14.07 13.31
CA ASN A 28 -10.37 13.57 12.39
C ASN A 28 -10.16 12.09 12.04
N GLN A 29 -8.89 11.59 12.10
CA GLN A 29 -8.56 10.23 11.71
C GLN A 29 -8.05 9.40 12.90
N LEU A 30 -6.83 9.61 13.37
CA LEU A 30 -6.21 8.73 14.35
C LEU A 30 -7.04 8.58 15.63
N ARG A 31 -7.41 9.70 16.26
CA ARG A 31 -8.21 9.68 17.50
C ARG A 31 -9.62 9.18 17.23
N HIS A 32 -10.22 9.63 16.14
CA HIS A 32 -11.58 9.24 15.76
C HIS A 32 -11.75 7.73 15.63
N TRP A 33 -10.83 7.05 14.92
CA TRP A 33 -10.92 5.61 14.68
C TRP A 33 -10.45 4.79 15.89
N ARG A 34 -9.42 5.26 16.60
CA ARG A 34 -8.98 4.64 17.86
C ARG A 34 -10.06 4.65 18.93
N ASP A 35 -10.70 5.81 19.15
CA ASP A 35 -11.68 5.98 20.21
C ASP A 35 -12.99 5.22 19.91
N ARG A 36 -13.20 4.79 18.67
CA ARG A 36 -14.30 3.91 18.24
C ARG A 36 -13.89 2.44 18.13
N GLU A 37 -12.68 2.11 18.51
CA GLU A 37 -12.16 0.75 18.45
C GLU A 37 -12.30 0.14 17.03
N CYS A 38 -12.09 0.97 15.99
CA CYS A 38 -12.19 0.56 14.60
C CYS A 38 -11.20 -0.58 14.29
N LYS A 39 -11.72 -1.72 13.86
CA LYS A 39 -10.91 -2.92 13.59
C LYS A 39 -9.90 -2.71 12.47
N ASP A 40 -10.25 -1.91 11.46
CA ASP A 40 -9.38 -1.63 10.32
C ASP A 40 -8.29 -0.62 10.65
N GLY A 41 -8.50 0.20 11.71
CA GLY A 41 -7.57 1.18 12.21
C GLY A 41 -7.45 2.46 11.36
N PHE A 42 -8.24 2.59 10.27
CA PHE A 42 -8.26 3.75 9.39
C PHE A 42 -9.66 3.99 8.79
N GLY A 43 -9.85 5.17 8.18
CA GLY A 43 -11.10 5.56 7.53
C GLY A 43 -11.13 5.20 6.05
N HIS A 44 -12.06 4.34 5.62
CA HIS A 44 -12.23 3.99 4.20
C HIS A 44 -12.63 5.21 3.33
N ALA A 45 -13.38 6.17 3.89
CA ALA A 45 -13.72 7.40 3.19
C ALA A 45 -12.47 8.23 2.85
N LEU A 46 -11.55 8.40 3.82
CA LEU A 46 -10.29 9.08 3.57
C LEU A 46 -9.44 8.31 2.53
N TRP A 47 -9.39 6.99 2.63
CA TRP A 47 -8.67 6.16 1.67
C TRP A 47 -9.20 6.37 0.25
N LYS A 48 -10.52 6.48 0.09
CA LYS A 48 -11.16 6.77 -1.20
C LYS A 48 -10.80 8.17 -1.71
N GLN A 49 -10.83 9.18 -0.85
CA GLN A 49 -10.39 10.54 -1.19
C GLN A 49 -8.92 10.57 -1.62
N MET A 50 -8.03 9.82 -0.95
CA MET A 50 -6.63 9.70 -1.37
C MET A 50 -6.51 9.09 -2.78
N ALA A 51 -7.39 8.17 -3.14
CA ALA A 51 -7.45 7.60 -4.49
C ALA A 51 -7.96 8.63 -5.52
N GLU A 52 -8.97 9.40 -5.19
CA GLU A 52 -9.50 10.50 -6.02
C GLU A 52 -8.43 11.58 -6.27
N MET A 53 -7.54 11.81 -5.30
CA MET A 53 -6.35 12.67 -5.46
C MET A 53 -5.23 12.01 -6.29
N GLY A 54 -5.38 10.77 -6.71
CA GLY A 54 -4.38 10.03 -7.48
C GLY A 54 -3.23 9.42 -6.65
N PHE A 55 -3.21 9.60 -5.33
CA PHE A 55 -2.09 9.15 -4.50
C PHE A 55 -1.90 7.64 -4.53
N THR A 56 -2.97 6.87 -4.66
CA THR A 56 -2.91 5.40 -4.69
C THR A 56 -2.25 4.85 -5.95
N GLY A 57 -2.32 5.58 -7.06
CA GLY A 57 -1.79 5.20 -8.37
C GLY A 57 -0.40 5.72 -8.70
N LEU A 58 0.28 6.44 -7.78
CA LEU A 58 1.57 7.11 -8.05
C LEU A 58 2.62 6.19 -8.68
N LEU A 59 2.81 4.98 -8.12
CA LEU A 59 3.84 4.03 -8.57
C LEU A 59 3.39 3.09 -9.68
N VAL A 60 2.12 3.11 -10.06
CA VAL A 60 1.57 2.31 -11.16
C VAL A 60 1.86 3.01 -12.48
N SER A 61 2.25 2.25 -13.51
CA SER A 61 2.54 2.82 -14.83
C SER A 61 1.30 3.44 -15.47
N GLU A 62 1.47 4.43 -16.34
CA GLU A 62 0.39 5.03 -17.12
C GLU A 62 -0.32 3.98 -17.99
N ALA A 63 0.44 3.02 -18.55
CA ALA A 63 -0.12 1.92 -19.35
C ALA A 63 -1.05 1.01 -18.53
N ASP A 64 -0.84 0.93 -17.21
CA ASP A 64 -1.66 0.16 -16.27
C ASP A 64 -2.70 1.04 -15.54
N GLY A 65 -2.88 2.30 -15.97
CA GLY A 65 -3.89 3.25 -15.45
C GLY A 65 -3.43 4.12 -14.28
N GLY A 66 -2.15 4.10 -13.92
CA GLY A 66 -1.57 4.92 -12.86
C GLY A 66 -0.91 6.22 -13.37
N LEU A 67 -0.06 6.82 -12.54
CA LEU A 67 0.62 8.09 -12.82
C LEU A 67 2.09 7.91 -13.27
N GLY A 68 2.65 6.71 -13.21
CA GLY A 68 4.00 6.41 -13.65
C GLY A 68 5.11 7.15 -12.88
N MET A 69 4.82 7.65 -11.68
CA MET A 69 5.76 8.39 -10.84
C MET A 69 6.73 7.46 -10.10
N GLY A 70 7.66 8.06 -9.36
CA GLY A 70 8.71 7.34 -8.63
C GLY A 70 8.48 7.27 -7.11
N HIS A 71 9.45 6.61 -6.45
CA HIS A 71 9.44 6.50 -4.99
C HIS A 71 9.70 7.85 -4.30
N ALA A 72 10.27 8.84 -4.99
CA ALA A 72 10.42 10.18 -4.45
C ALA A 72 9.05 10.82 -4.21
N GLU A 73 8.14 10.72 -5.17
CA GLU A 73 6.78 11.23 -5.08
C GLU A 73 5.94 10.47 -4.04
N ALA A 74 6.07 9.14 -3.99
CA ALA A 74 5.46 8.35 -2.92
C ALA A 74 6.01 8.74 -1.53
N GLY A 75 7.30 9.07 -1.45
CA GLY A 75 7.96 9.58 -0.24
C GLY A 75 7.39 10.91 0.23
N ILE A 76 7.10 11.83 -0.68
CA ILE A 76 6.45 13.12 -0.38
C ILE A 76 5.09 12.89 0.31
N VAL A 77 4.26 12.02 -0.26
CA VAL A 77 2.95 11.70 0.33
C VAL A 77 3.11 11.01 1.69
N LEU A 78 4.07 10.08 1.82
CA LEU A 78 4.36 9.41 3.11
C LEU A 78 4.83 10.38 4.18
N GLU A 79 5.61 11.40 3.82
CA GLU A 79 6.05 12.43 4.76
C GLU A 79 4.86 13.21 5.32
N GLU A 80 3.90 13.60 4.49
CA GLU A 80 2.71 14.33 4.93
C GLU A 80 1.74 13.43 5.73
N ILE A 81 1.62 12.13 5.36
CA ILE A 81 0.93 11.12 6.18
C ILE A 81 1.56 11.03 7.57
N GLY A 82 2.90 10.98 7.64
CA GLY A 82 3.64 10.93 8.89
C GLY A 82 3.52 12.19 9.72
N ARG A 83 3.59 13.36 9.09
CA ARG A 83 3.45 14.68 9.74
C ARG A 83 2.11 14.85 10.44
N ASN A 84 1.04 14.30 9.87
CA ASN A 84 -0.31 14.36 10.39
C ASN A 84 -0.72 13.11 11.17
N LEU A 85 0.15 12.10 11.32
CA LEU A 85 -0.14 10.79 11.90
C LEU A 85 -1.43 10.16 11.32
N THR A 86 -1.62 10.29 10.02
CA THR A 86 -2.80 9.84 9.30
C THR A 86 -2.77 8.32 9.14
N PRO A 87 -3.66 7.55 9.78
CA PRO A 87 -3.71 6.11 9.56
C PRO A 87 -4.28 5.81 8.17
N SER A 88 -3.53 5.07 7.38
CA SER A 88 -3.93 4.69 6.02
C SER A 88 -3.18 3.47 5.53
N PRO A 89 -3.73 2.67 4.60
CA PRO A 89 -3.02 1.55 3.99
C PRO A 89 -2.08 1.98 2.84
N PHE A 90 -1.69 3.25 2.76
CA PHE A 90 -0.88 3.78 1.66
C PHE A 90 0.43 3.02 1.47
N LEU A 91 1.19 2.80 2.55
CA LEU A 91 2.45 2.06 2.46
C LEU A 91 2.24 0.62 1.93
N THR A 92 1.24 -0.09 2.45
CA THR A 92 1.04 -1.50 2.10
C THR A 92 0.41 -1.68 0.73
N SER A 93 -0.57 -0.85 0.37
CA SER A 93 -1.26 -0.93 -0.91
C SER A 93 -0.48 -0.20 -2.02
N SER A 94 -0.30 1.11 -1.88
CA SER A 94 0.21 1.96 -2.96
C SER A 94 1.71 1.88 -3.18
N VAL A 95 2.48 1.46 -2.15
CA VAL A 95 3.93 1.29 -2.29
C VAL A 95 4.30 -0.19 -2.45
N LEU A 96 4.02 -1.01 -1.44
CA LEU A 96 4.51 -2.39 -1.42
C LEU A 96 3.76 -3.29 -2.41
N ALA A 97 2.42 -3.30 -2.37
CA ALA A 97 1.64 -4.16 -3.26
C ALA A 97 1.68 -3.68 -4.72
N ALA A 98 1.62 -2.38 -4.97
CA ALA A 98 1.79 -1.83 -6.31
C ALA A 98 3.15 -2.21 -6.91
N THR A 99 4.24 -2.11 -6.11
CA THR A 99 5.58 -2.55 -6.55
C THR A 99 5.62 -4.04 -6.87
N ALA A 100 4.98 -4.89 -6.04
CA ALA A 100 4.93 -6.33 -6.32
C ALA A 100 4.11 -6.64 -7.59
N LEU A 101 2.96 -6.02 -7.76
CA LEU A 101 2.09 -6.20 -8.93
C LEU A 101 2.73 -5.69 -10.22
N LYS A 102 3.53 -4.63 -10.18
CA LYS A 102 4.31 -4.12 -11.32
C LYS A 102 5.15 -5.22 -11.99
N HIS A 103 5.64 -6.19 -11.22
CA HIS A 103 6.41 -7.33 -11.70
C HIS A 103 5.56 -8.58 -11.97
N GLY A 104 4.25 -8.49 -11.81
CA GLY A 104 3.30 -9.55 -12.12
C GLY A 104 3.01 -9.70 -13.61
N SER A 105 2.26 -10.75 -13.97
CA SER A 105 1.73 -10.90 -15.33
C SER A 105 0.68 -9.84 -15.65
N ASP A 106 0.41 -9.61 -16.94
CA ASP A 106 -0.60 -8.64 -17.37
C ASP A 106 -2.01 -9.03 -16.87
N ASP A 107 -2.29 -10.34 -16.75
CA ASP A 107 -3.54 -10.83 -16.13
C ASP A 107 -3.67 -10.40 -14.66
N LEU A 108 -2.59 -10.53 -13.87
CA LEU A 108 -2.58 -10.09 -12.48
C LEU A 108 -2.71 -8.57 -12.36
N LYS A 109 -2.01 -7.82 -13.21
CA LYS A 109 -2.11 -6.36 -13.26
C LYS A 109 -3.52 -5.92 -13.61
N GLY A 110 -4.09 -6.41 -14.70
CA GLY A 110 -5.44 -6.08 -15.16
C GLY A 110 -6.52 -6.43 -14.14
N ARG A 111 -6.30 -7.46 -13.34
CA ARG A 111 -7.26 -7.91 -12.32
C ARG A 111 -7.21 -7.09 -11.04
N TYR A 112 -6.02 -6.65 -10.60
CA TYR A 112 -5.85 -6.09 -9.26
C TYR A 112 -5.51 -4.61 -9.21
N LEU A 113 -4.78 -4.07 -10.23
CA LEU A 113 -4.39 -2.67 -10.21
C LEU A 113 -5.57 -1.69 -10.29
N PRO A 114 -6.63 -1.93 -11.08
CA PRO A 114 -7.77 -1.01 -11.09
C PRO A 114 -8.40 -0.79 -9.71
N GLY A 115 -8.63 -1.85 -8.96
CA GLY A 115 -9.18 -1.77 -7.60
C GLY A 115 -8.22 -1.09 -6.60
N LEU A 116 -6.91 -1.30 -6.77
CA LEU A 116 -5.88 -0.64 -5.96
C LEU A 116 -5.86 0.87 -6.25
N ILE A 117 -5.81 1.27 -7.52
CA ILE A 117 -5.77 2.67 -7.95
C ILE A 117 -7.03 3.41 -7.51
N ALA A 118 -8.18 2.80 -7.67
CA ALA A 118 -9.46 3.38 -7.28
C ALA A 118 -9.69 3.42 -5.76
N GLY A 119 -8.81 2.82 -4.94
CA GLY A 119 -9.01 2.72 -3.50
C GLY A 119 -10.17 1.80 -3.08
N ASP A 120 -10.62 0.93 -3.99
CA ASP A 120 -11.69 -0.05 -3.75
C ASP A 120 -11.19 -1.32 -3.07
N SER A 121 -9.88 -1.56 -3.11
CA SER A 121 -9.24 -2.73 -2.51
C SER A 121 -8.02 -2.31 -1.69
N VAL A 122 -7.94 -2.83 -0.48
CA VAL A 122 -6.81 -2.68 0.43
C VAL A 122 -5.91 -3.90 0.31
N PHE A 123 -4.61 -3.66 0.14
CA PHE A 123 -3.60 -4.71 0.02
C PHE A 123 -2.67 -4.73 1.22
N ALA A 124 -2.31 -5.93 1.63
CA ALA A 124 -1.20 -6.17 2.55
C ALA A 124 -0.10 -6.99 1.86
N VAL A 125 1.12 -6.88 2.37
CA VAL A 125 2.26 -7.67 1.89
C VAL A 125 2.85 -8.45 3.06
N ALA A 126 2.90 -9.78 2.93
CA ALA A 126 3.31 -10.71 3.95
C ALA A 126 4.63 -11.39 3.57
N ILE A 127 5.73 -10.89 4.12
CA ILE A 127 7.10 -11.39 3.86
C ILE A 127 7.64 -12.10 5.09
N ASP A 128 7.63 -11.44 6.24
CA ASP A 128 8.32 -11.92 7.45
C ASP A 128 7.61 -13.08 8.13
N GLU A 129 8.40 -13.99 8.71
CA GLU A 129 7.93 -15.18 9.43
C GLU A 129 8.42 -15.19 10.89
N THR A 130 9.27 -14.25 11.25
CA THR A 130 9.86 -14.12 12.59
C THR A 130 9.97 -12.65 12.97
N ALA A 131 10.39 -12.37 14.20
CA ALA A 131 10.63 -11.00 14.69
C ALA A 131 11.76 -10.24 13.97
N LYS A 132 12.50 -10.90 13.09
CA LYS A 132 13.57 -10.28 12.29
C LYS A 132 13.21 -10.34 10.81
N HIS A 133 13.40 -9.23 10.10
CA HIS A 133 13.27 -9.19 8.65
C HIS A 133 14.35 -10.07 8.00
N ARG A 134 13.93 -11.18 7.39
CA ARG A 134 14.81 -12.17 6.75
C ARG A 134 14.17 -12.73 5.47
N PRO A 135 14.01 -11.92 4.41
CA PRO A 135 13.31 -12.33 3.18
C PRO A 135 13.98 -13.51 2.46
N SER A 136 15.29 -13.74 2.68
CA SER A 136 16.01 -14.91 2.15
C SER A 136 15.74 -16.22 2.89
N ARG A 137 15.07 -16.20 4.06
CA ARG A 137 14.79 -17.37 4.90
C ARG A 137 13.31 -17.70 5.02
N ILE A 138 12.57 -17.52 3.92
CA ILE A 138 11.15 -17.85 3.85
C ILE A 138 10.99 -19.37 3.90
N THR A 139 10.13 -19.86 4.79
CA THR A 139 9.78 -21.26 4.98
C THR A 139 8.36 -21.59 4.52
N THR A 140 7.47 -20.58 4.41
CA THR A 140 6.14 -20.74 3.82
C THR A 140 6.25 -21.37 2.45
N ARG A 141 5.47 -22.43 2.21
CA ARG A 141 5.45 -23.18 0.95
C ARG A 141 4.18 -22.93 0.17
N ALA A 142 4.31 -22.90 -1.16
CA ALA A 142 3.21 -22.84 -2.11
C ALA A 142 3.29 -24.11 -2.98
N GLU A 143 2.42 -25.07 -2.73
CA GLU A 143 2.32 -26.32 -3.46
C GLU A 143 1.23 -26.21 -4.53
N LYS A 144 1.51 -26.62 -5.75
CA LYS A 144 0.52 -26.58 -6.84
C LYS A 144 -0.69 -27.44 -6.49
N SER A 145 -1.88 -26.88 -6.62
CA SER A 145 -3.14 -27.55 -6.31
C SER A 145 -4.23 -27.09 -7.31
N GLY A 146 -4.55 -27.94 -8.26
CA GLY A 146 -5.47 -27.59 -9.35
C GLY A 146 -4.95 -26.40 -10.17
N ASN A 147 -5.77 -25.38 -10.34
CA ASN A 147 -5.42 -24.13 -11.05
C ASN A 147 -4.74 -23.07 -10.16
N GLY A 148 -4.47 -23.40 -8.91
CA GLY A 148 -3.84 -22.47 -7.96
C GLY A 148 -2.75 -23.14 -7.12
N PHE A 149 -2.57 -22.62 -5.91
CA PHE A 149 -1.59 -23.11 -4.96
C PHE A 149 -2.22 -23.29 -3.57
N ARG A 150 -1.80 -24.32 -2.87
CA ARG A 150 -2.04 -24.48 -1.44
C ARG A 150 -0.86 -23.86 -0.69
N LEU A 151 -1.14 -22.88 0.16
CA LEU A 151 -0.13 -22.25 1.00
C LEU A 151 -0.08 -22.94 2.36
N ASN A 152 1.14 -23.22 2.85
CA ASN A 152 1.39 -23.79 4.17
C ASN A 152 2.53 -23.02 4.84
N GLY A 153 2.25 -22.37 5.95
CA GLY A 153 3.19 -21.54 6.70
C GLY A 153 2.49 -20.49 7.52
N ALA A 154 3.27 -19.59 8.12
CA ALA A 154 2.79 -18.46 8.90
C ALA A 154 3.60 -17.21 8.58
N LYS A 155 2.94 -16.06 8.62
CA LYS A 155 3.56 -14.74 8.45
C LYS A 155 3.34 -13.90 9.70
N SER A 156 4.33 -13.06 10.01
CA SER A 156 4.33 -12.17 11.17
C SER A 156 4.44 -10.72 10.74
N PHE A 157 3.95 -9.80 11.56
CA PHE A 157 4.05 -8.36 11.33
C PHE A 157 3.49 -7.90 9.98
N VAL A 158 2.38 -8.50 9.56
CA VAL A 158 1.69 -8.11 8.33
C VAL A 158 0.87 -6.86 8.59
N ILE A 159 1.43 -5.71 8.21
CA ILE A 159 0.77 -4.40 8.36
C ILE A 159 -0.53 -4.44 7.56
N HIS A 160 -1.64 -3.99 8.16
CA HIS A 160 -2.99 -4.06 7.60
C HIS A 160 -3.47 -5.49 7.24
N GLY A 161 -2.82 -6.55 7.75
CA GLY A 161 -3.21 -7.93 7.44
C GLY A 161 -4.63 -8.31 7.89
N GLY A 162 -5.18 -7.61 8.88
CA GLY A 162 -6.55 -7.84 9.39
C GLY A 162 -7.62 -7.01 8.66
N SER A 163 -7.24 -6.02 7.85
CA SER A 163 -8.14 -5.14 7.11
C SER A 163 -7.95 -5.20 5.59
N ALA A 164 -7.03 -6.04 5.11
CA ALA A 164 -6.76 -6.17 3.70
C ALA A 164 -7.77 -7.09 3.01
N ASP A 165 -8.23 -6.66 1.83
CA ASP A 165 -9.03 -7.49 0.92
C ASP A 165 -8.15 -8.52 0.20
N MET A 166 -6.89 -8.16 -0.06
CA MET A 166 -5.90 -8.97 -0.77
C MET A 166 -4.56 -8.99 -0.04
N VAL A 167 -3.89 -10.15 -0.04
CA VAL A 167 -2.57 -10.30 0.58
C VAL A 167 -1.58 -10.85 -0.45
N VAL A 168 -0.52 -10.10 -0.70
CA VAL A 168 0.64 -10.57 -1.46
C VAL A 168 1.55 -11.36 -0.51
N ILE A 169 1.74 -12.65 -0.76
CA ILE A 169 2.46 -13.54 0.15
C ILE A 169 3.74 -14.06 -0.51
N ALA A 170 4.88 -13.84 0.15
CA ALA A 170 6.13 -14.45 -0.24
C ALA A 170 6.15 -15.93 0.20
N ALA A 171 6.28 -16.87 -0.76
CA ALA A 171 6.31 -18.30 -0.50
C ALA A 171 7.27 -19.01 -1.46
N ARG A 172 7.78 -20.19 -1.04
CA ARG A 172 8.62 -21.05 -1.88
C ARG A 172 7.76 -21.99 -2.69
N THR A 173 8.05 -22.10 -3.99
CA THR A 173 7.45 -23.08 -4.89
C THR A 173 8.34 -24.32 -5.09
N SER A 174 9.63 -24.22 -4.71
CA SER A 174 10.63 -25.29 -4.78
C SER A 174 11.77 -25.00 -3.79
N GLY A 175 12.51 -26.01 -3.38
CA GLY A 175 13.69 -25.92 -2.51
C GLY A 175 13.47 -26.41 -1.10
#